data_76545e8bf6f990f5ae76285c82a1e48d
#
_entry.id   76545e8bf6f990f5ae76285c82a1e48d
#
_cell.length_a   1.000
_cell.length_b   1.000
_cell.length_c   1.000
_cell.angle_alpha   90.00
_cell.angle_beta   90.00
_cell.angle_gamma   90.00
#
_symmetry.space_group_name_H-M   'P 1'
#
loop_
_entity.id
_entity.type
_entity.pdbx_description
1 polymer ?
#
loop_
_entity_poly.entity_id
_entity_poly.type
_entity_poly.pdbx_seq_one_letter_code
_entity_poly.pdbx_strand_id
1 'polypeptide(L)'
;RLQTIGDLPFDALLLADGGKRLLSIAALLPFYDIDPKKVRMLGTGQWDVPGLGSEPALVGGWFAAPSPMARADFVNNYRETYGAVPPRLVTLAYDATALAAVQARSKSGPDFSASSITVPSGFWGRDGIFRFLSNGISERGLAVMRVGRRDSEILSRAPETFQAQVN
;
A
#
# COMPACT_ATOMS: atom_id res chain seq x y z
N ARG A 1 -12.48 37.85 -5.03
CA ARG A 1 -11.95 37.24 -3.80
C ARG A 1 -12.76 35.99 -3.56
N LEU A 2 -12.15 34.82 -3.74
CA LEU A 2 -12.71 33.55 -3.27
C LEU A 2 -12.82 33.69 -1.73
N GLN A 3 -14.00 33.37 -1.20
CA GLN A 3 -14.17 33.35 0.26
C GLN A 3 -13.25 32.25 0.80
N THR A 4 -12.32 32.62 1.67
CA THR A 4 -11.58 31.68 2.49
C THR A 4 -12.57 30.82 3.26
N ILE A 5 -12.42 29.50 3.19
CA ILE A 5 -13.35 28.55 3.83
C ILE A 5 -13.26 28.66 5.38
N GLY A 6 -12.43 29.54 5.91
CA GLY A 6 -12.20 29.63 7.36
C GLY A 6 -11.46 28.40 7.92
N ASP A 7 -11.73 28.06 9.17
CA ASP A 7 -11.18 26.82 9.74
C ASP A 7 -11.86 25.62 9.08
N LEU A 8 -11.03 24.73 8.52
CA LEU A 8 -11.52 23.54 7.85
C LEU A 8 -12.18 22.59 8.87
N PRO A 9 -13.37 22.02 8.54
CA PRO A 9 -14.08 21.14 9.46
C PRO A 9 -13.52 19.70 9.48
N PHE A 10 -12.27 19.51 9.09
CA PHE A 10 -11.59 18.20 9.05
C PHE A 10 -10.09 18.33 9.31
N ASP A 11 -9.52 17.32 9.94
CA ASP A 11 -8.10 17.23 10.29
C ASP A 11 -7.31 16.33 9.31
N ALA A 12 -7.99 15.61 8.43
CA ALA A 12 -7.38 14.73 7.45
C ALA A 12 -8.13 14.75 6.12
N LEU A 13 -7.38 14.60 5.03
CA LEU A 13 -7.91 14.55 3.66
C LEU A 13 -7.36 13.33 2.94
N LEU A 14 -8.25 12.40 2.53
CA LEU A 14 -7.90 11.25 1.72
C LEU A 14 -7.88 11.62 0.23
N LEU A 15 -6.72 11.49 -0.38
CA LEU A 15 -6.51 11.66 -1.81
C LEU A 15 -6.29 10.27 -2.44
N ALA A 16 -7.38 9.62 -2.84
CA ALA A 16 -7.37 8.26 -3.38
C ALA A 16 -7.01 8.23 -4.88
N ASP A 17 -6.01 8.99 -5.27
CA ASP A 17 -5.51 9.05 -6.64
C ASP A 17 -3.97 8.92 -6.67
N GLY A 18 -3.38 8.80 -7.85
CA GLY A 18 -1.95 8.66 -8.06
C GLY A 18 -1.44 9.38 -9.31
N GLY A 19 -0.12 9.34 -9.49
CA GLY A 19 0.53 9.90 -10.68
C GLY A 19 0.21 11.37 -10.92
N LYS A 20 0.04 11.76 -12.20
CA LYS A 20 -0.17 13.15 -12.60
C LYS A 20 -1.45 13.77 -12.00
N ARG A 21 -2.52 13.00 -11.83
CA ARG A 21 -3.78 13.51 -11.25
C ARG A 21 -3.59 13.91 -9.79
N LEU A 22 -2.94 13.06 -9.00
CA LEU A 22 -2.59 13.38 -7.62
C LEU A 22 -1.78 14.67 -7.54
N LEU A 23 -0.72 14.81 -8.35
CA LEU A 23 0.12 16.00 -8.34
C LEU A 23 -0.68 17.26 -8.73
N SER A 24 -1.58 17.16 -9.71
CA SER A 24 -2.44 18.28 -10.10
C SER A 24 -3.39 18.70 -8.99
N ILE A 25 -3.96 17.74 -8.26
CA ILE A 25 -4.83 18.02 -7.10
C ILE A 25 -3.99 18.63 -5.97
N ALA A 26 -2.86 18.05 -5.65
CA ALA A 26 -2.00 18.49 -4.57
C ALA A 26 -1.49 19.93 -4.76
N ALA A 27 -1.16 20.31 -6.00
CA ALA A 27 -0.75 21.68 -6.34
C ALA A 27 -1.86 22.72 -6.12
N LEU A 28 -3.13 22.31 -6.07
CA LEU A 28 -4.27 23.19 -5.82
C LEU A 28 -4.57 23.36 -4.32
N LEU A 29 -4.11 22.46 -3.46
CA LEU A 29 -4.44 22.48 -2.01
C LEU A 29 -4.11 23.82 -1.34
N PRO A 30 -2.93 24.44 -1.57
CA PRO A 30 -2.62 25.74 -1.00
C PRO A 30 -3.56 26.85 -1.49
N PHE A 31 -4.06 26.74 -2.72
CA PHE A 31 -5.02 27.73 -3.28
C PHE A 31 -6.37 27.71 -2.55
N TYR A 32 -6.72 26.56 -1.96
CA TYR A 32 -7.93 26.38 -1.15
C TYR A 32 -7.67 26.47 0.36
N ASP A 33 -6.55 27.06 0.77
CA ASP A 33 -6.12 27.19 2.17
C ASP A 33 -5.96 25.85 2.92
N ILE A 34 -5.77 24.76 2.19
CA ILE A 34 -5.51 23.43 2.79
C ILE A 34 -4.01 23.32 3.08
N ASP A 35 -3.65 23.61 4.33
CA ASP A 35 -2.27 23.57 4.81
C ASP A 35 -1.92 22.14 5.29
N PRO A 36 -0.92 21.45 4.71
CA PRO A 36 -0.49 20.13 5.14
C PRO A 36 0.08 20.08 6.58
N LYS A 37 0.33 21.23 7.19
CA LYS A 37 0.69 21.32 8.62
C LYS A 37 -0.52 21.20 9.54
N LYS A 38 -1.71 21.57 9.05
CA LYS A 38 -2.97 21.53 9.79
C LYS A 38 -3.80 20.31 9.43
N VAL A 39 -3.82 19.93 8.14
CA VAL A 39 -4.60 18.82 7.61
C VAL A 39 -3.67 17.71 7.19
N ARG A 40 -3.86 16.51 7.73
CA ARG A 40 -3.07 15.34 7.36
C ARG A 40 -3.51 14.79 6.01
N MET A 41 -2.61 14.81 5.02
CA MET A 41 -2.86 14.15 3.74
C MET A 41 -2.75 12.64 3.91
N LEU A 42 -3.75 11.91 3.45
CA LEU A 42 -3.80 10.45 3.44
C LEU A 42 -3.86 9.95 2.01
N GLY A 43 -3.12 8.89 1.73
CA GLY A 43 -3.07 8.28 0.41
C GLY A 43 -3.26 6.77 0.43
N THR A 44 -3.41 6.22 -0.76
CA THR A 44 -3.45 4.78 -1.00
C THR A 44 -2.08 4.26 -1.45
N GLY A 45 -1.95 2.94 -1.69
CA GLY A 45 -0.74 2.34 -2.27
C GLY A 45 -0.30 2.92 -3.63
N GLN A 46 -1.12 3.74 -4.27
CA GLN A 46 -0.75 4.49 -5.47
C GLN A 46 0.27 5.60 -5.19
N TRP A 47 0.46 5.96 -3.92
CA TRP A 47 1.49 6.89 -3.47
C TRP A 47 2.87 6.24 -3.33
N ASP A 48 2.96 4.92 -3.43
CA ASP A 48 4.23 4.17 -3.39
C ASP A 48 5.01 4.31 -4.72
N VAL A 49 5.38 5.54 -5.04
CA VAL A 49 6.11 5.90 -6.24
C VAL A 49 7.29 6.82 -5.91
N PRO A 50 8.42 6.71 -6.64
CA PRO A 50 9.56 7.61 -6.44
C PRO A 50 9.18 9.07 -6.71
N GLY A 51 9.78 9.97 -5.94
CA GLY A 51 9.68 11.41 -6.20
C GLY A 51 8.37 12.07 -5.74
N LEU A 52 7.48 11.38 -5.04
CA LEU A 52 6.23 11.96 -4.54
C LEU A 52 6.49 13.18 -3.63
N GLY A 53 7.59 13.18 -2.88
CA GLY A 53 8.00 14.30 -2.01
C GLY A 53 8.46 15.55 -2.74
N SER A 54 8.52 15.56 -4.07
CA SER A 54 8.73 16.78 -4.86
C SER A 54 7.54 17.72 -4.82
N GLU A 55 6.34 17.21 -4.47
CA GLU A 55 5.14 18.01 -4.23
C GLU A 55 5.05 18.40 -2.75
N PRO A 56 5.30 19.68 -2.40
CA PRO A 56 5.35 20.11 -1.00
C PRO A 56 4.08 19.85 -0.21
N ALA A 57 2.92 19.90 -0.87
CA ALA A 57 1.63 19.68 -0.23
C ALA A 57 1.43 18.23 0.24
N LEU A 58 2.19 17.27 -0.30
CA LEU A 58 2.12 15.86 0.08
C LEU A 58 3.16 15.46 1.13
N VAL A 59 4.19 16.30 1.36
CA VAL A 59 5.25 16.00 2.34
C VAL A 59 4.66 15.90 3.75
N GLY A 60 4.99 14.81 4.44
CA GLY A 60 4.42 14.47 5.75
C GLY A 60 3.09 13.71 5.66
N GLY A 61 2.50 13.56 4.48
CA GLY A 61 1.32 12.73 4.25
C GLY A 61 1.58 11.24 4.53
N TRP A 62 0.54 10.49 4.85
CA TRP A 62 0.62 9.07 5.17
C TRP A 62 -0.10 8.22 4.13
N PHE A 63 0.45 7.05 3.84
CA PHE A 63 -0.18 6.09 2.94
C PHE A 63 0.15 4.65 3.34
N ALA A 64 -0.72 3.72 2.97
CA ALA A 64 -0.51 2.31 3.21
C ALA A 64 0.20 1.67 2.01
N ALA A 65 1.32 0.99 2.26
CA ALA A 65 2.06 0.26 1.23
C ALA A 65 2.77 -0.97 1.81
N PRO A 66 3.14 -1.95 0.99
CA PRO A 66 4.05 -3.00 1.42
C PRO A 66 5.37 -2.43 1.91
N SER A 67 5.99 -3.13 2.86
CA SER A 67 7.34 -2.77 3.30
C SER A 67 8.31 -2.72 2.11
N PRO A 68 9.09 -1.64 1.94
CA PRO A 68 10.09 -1.55 0.87
C PRO A 68 11.07 -2.72 0.87
N MET A 69 11.46 -3.23 2.04
CA MET A 69 12.36 -4.38 2.16
C MET A 69 11.75 -5.67 1.61
N ALA A 70 10.47 -5.94 1.90
CA ALA A 70 9.80 -7.15 1.43
C ALA A 70 9.74 -7.23 -0.12
N ARG A 71 9.68 -6.08 -0.77
CA ARG A 71 9.62 -5.98 -2.23
C ARG A 71 11.00 -5.96 -2.91
N ALA A 72 12.04 -5.51 -2.23
CA ALA A 72 13.35 -5.27 -2.84
C ALA A 72 13.91 -6.51 -3.53
N ASP A 73 13.88 -7.66 -2.87
CA ASP A 73 14.37 -8.93 -3.42
C ASP A 73 13.60 -9.35 -4.66
N PHE A 74 12.27 -9.18 -4.65
CA PHE A 74 11.45 -9.49 -5.80
C PHE A 74 11.79 -8.61 -7.01
N VAL A 75 11.95 -7.31 -6.79
CA VAL A 75 12.31 -6.35 -7.86
C VAL A 75 13.68 -6.67 -8.46
N ASN A 76 14.67 -7.04 -7.61
CA ASN A 76 16.00 -7.40 -8.07
C ASN A 76 15.97 -8.68 -8.92
N ASN A 77 15.34 -9.75 -8.43
CA ASN A 77 15.21 -11.00 -9.16
C ASN A 77 14.44 -10.82 -10.49
N TYR A 78 13.41 -10.00 -10.48
CA TYR A 78 12.64 -9.70 -11.69
C TYR A 78 13.51 -8.95 -12.72
N ARG A 79 14.28 -7.96 -12.26
CA ARG A 79 15.19 -7.20 -13.13
C ARG A 79 16.28 -8.09 -13.73
N GLU A 80 16.85 -8.99 -12.94
CA GLU A 80 17.85 -9.97 -13.41
C GLU A 80 17.27 -10.91 -14.46
N THR A 81 16.02 -11.33 -14.29
CA THR A 81 15.36 -12.28 -15.21
C THR A 81 14.85 -11.61 -16.48
N TYR A 82 14.26 -10.42 -16.39
CA TYR A 82 13.51 -9.78 -17.48
C TYR A 82 14.14 -8.47 -17.99
N GLY A 83 15.22 -7.99 -17.37
CA GLY A 83 15.90 -6.76 -17.78
C GLY A 83 15.12 -5.46 -17.49
N ALA A 84 14.02 -5.52 -16.71
CA ALA A 84 13.14 -4.40 -16.45
C ALA A 84 12.65 -4.37 -14.99
N VAL A 85 12.23 -3.19 -14.52
CA VAL A 85 11.56 -3.06 -13.22
C VAL A 85 10.11 -3.55 -13.36
N PRO A 86 9.63 -4.43 -12.47
CA PRO A 86 8.27 -4.93 -12.55
C PRO A 86 7.25 -3.82 -12.28
N PRO A 87 6.12 -3.78 -13.01
CA PRO A 87 4.96 -3.00 -12.63
C PRO A 87 4.52 -3.32 -11.20
N ARG A 88 3.90 -2.36 -10.50
CA ARG A 88 3.55 -2.51 -9.08
C ARG A 88 2.66 -3.72 -8.81
N LEU A 89 1.75 -4.06 -9.72
CA LEU A 89 0.78 -5.15 -9.56
C LEU A 89 1.34 -6.55 -9.79
N VAL A 90 2.57 -6.68 -10.30
CA VAL A 90 3.16 -7.99 -10.63
C VAL A 90 3.37 -8.86 -9.39
N THR A 91 3.66 -8.26 -8.24
CA THR A 91 3.76 -8.99 -6.96
C THR A 91 2.46 -9.67 -6.58
N LEU A 92 1.31 -9.05 -6.87
CA LEU A 92 -0.01 -9.65 -6.59
C LEU A 92 -0.25 -10.90 -7.45
N ALA A 93 0.11 -10.83 -8.73
CA ALA A 93 0.01 -11.99 -9.64
C ALA A 93 0.96 -13.11 -9.22
N TYR A 94 2.18 -12.75 -8.78
CA TYR A 94 3.14 -13.72 -8.25
C TYR A 94 2.59 -14.42 -7.01
N ASP A 95 2.09 -13.68 -6.02
CA ASP A 95 1.54 -14.22 -4.79
C ASP A 95 0.33 -15.12 -5.05
N ALA A 96 -0.57 -14.72 -5.95
CA ALA A 96 -1.73 -15.53 -6.34
C ALA A 96 -1.30 -16.86 -6.99
N THR A 97 -0.30 -16.82 -7.88
CA THR A 97 0.24 -18.02 -8.52
C THR A 97 0.96 -18.93 -7.54
N ALA A 98 1.75 -18.34 -6.62
CA ALA A 98 2.44 -19.09 -5.58
C ALA A 98 1.44 -19.80 -4.65
N LEU A 99 0.38 -19.10 -4.23
CA LEU A 99 -0.70 -19.70 -3.44
C LEU A 99 -1.37 -20.86 -4.17
N ALA A 100 -1.75 -20.66 -5.44
CA ALA A 100 -2.34 -21.74 -6.25
C ALA A 100 -1.41 -22.95 -6.38
N ALA A 101 -0.11 -22.74 -6.53
CA ALA A 101 0.88 -23.80 -6.58
C ALA A 101 1.02 -24.56 -5.25
N VAL A 102 0.92 -23.86 -4.12
CA VAL A 102 0.91 -24.48 -2.77
C VAL A 102 -0.34 -25.33 -2.58
N GLN A 103 -1.51 -24.83 -2.95
CA GLN A 103 -2.78 -25.55 -2.84
C GLN A 103 -2.82 -26.77 -3.75
N ALA A 104 -2.23 -26.69 -4.94
CA ALA A 104 -2.10 -27.84 -5.84
C ALA A 104 -1.20 -28.96 -5.32
N ARG A 105 -0.27 -28.65 -4.41
CA ARG A 105 0.70 -29.59 -3.82
C ARG A 105 0.38 -29.95 -2.36
N SER A 106 -0.87 -29.75 -1.92
CA SER A 106 -1.29 -30.16 -0.58
C SER A 106 -1.04 -31.66 -0.37
N LYS A 107 -0.66 -32.05 0.86
CA LYS A 107 -0.32 -33.44 1.22
C LYS A 107 -1.43 -34.45 0.96
N SER A 108 -2.68 -34.01 1.00
CA SER A 108 -3.89 -34.80 0.75
C SER A 108 -4.39 -34.73 -0.70
N GLY A 109 -3.62 -34.10 -1.61
CA GLY A 109 -4.00 -33.79 -2.98
C GLY A 109 -4.39 -32.32 -3.17
N PRO A 110 -4.66 -31.88 -4.39
CA PRO A 110 -5.06 -30.50 -4.68
C PRO A 110 -6.29 -30.07 -3.86
N ASP A 111 -6.17 -28.96 -3.14
CA ASP A 111 -7.25 -28.41 -2.33
C ASP A 111 -7.44 -26.91 -2.62
N PHE A 112 -8.45 -26.57 -3.39
CA PHE A 112 -8.86 -25.22 -3.72
C PHE A 112 -10.19 -24.85 -3.06
N SER A 113 -10.56 -25.53 -1.97
CA SER A 113 -11.78 -25.25 -1.23
C SER A 113 -11.75 -23.83 -0.61
N ALA A 114 -12.92 -23.26 -0.38
CA ALA A 114 -13.02 -21.98 0.32
C ALA A 114 -12.33 -22.02 1.69
N SER A 115 -12.44 -23.11 2.43
CA SER A 115 -11.81 -23.31 3.74
C SER A 115 -10.27 -23.29 3.68
N SER A 116 -9.67 -23.83 2.61
CA SER A 116 -8.22 -23.84 2.44
C SER A 116 -7.67 -22.46 2.04
N ILE A 117 -8.49 -21.61 1.39
CA ILE A 117 -8.09 -20.29 0.90
C ILE A 117 -8.39 -19.20 1.95
N THR A 118 -9.43 -19.37 2.77
CA THR A 118 -9.87 -18.36 3.76
C THR A 118 -9.33 -18.62 5.16
N VAL A 119 -8.13 -19.23 5.29
CA VAL A 119 -7.52 -19.48 6.60
C VAL A 119 -7.28 -18.18 7.37
N PRO A 120 -7.70 -18.09 8.64
CA PRO A 120 -7.60 -16.85 9.42
C PRO A 120 -6.17 -16.34 9.60
N SER A 121 -5.17 -17.24 9.65
CA SER A 121 -3.75 -16.89 9.73
C SER A 121 -3.23 -16.20 8.47
N GLY A 122 -3.90 -16.39 7.33
CA GLY A 122 -3.45 -15.87 6.05
C GLY A 122 -2.22 -16.58 5.49
N PHE A 123 -1.61 -15.93 4.51
CA PHE A 123 -0.45 -16.41 3.75
C PHE A 123 0.63 -15.34 3.70
N TRP A 124 1.89 -15.76 3.60
CA TRP A 124 3.01 -14.85 3.38
C TRP A 124 3.27 -14.69 1.89
N GLY A 125 3.21 -13.43 1.43
CA GLY A 125 3.49 -13.06 0.05
C GLY A 125 4.69 -12.11 -0.06
N ARG A 126 5.00 -11.71 -1.28
CA ARG A 126 6.07 -10.75 -1.59
C ARG A 126 5.77 -9.34 -1.11
N ASP A 127 4.49 -9.00 -0.97
CA ASP A 127 4.02 -7.73 -0.43
C ASP A 127 3.62 -7.82 1.06
N GLY A 128 4.08 -8.84 1.77
CA GLY A 128 3.74 -9.10 3.16
C GLY A 128 2.59 -10.08 3.33
N ILE A 129 2.07 -10.17 4.55
CA ILE A 129 0.98 -11.09 4.88
C ILE A 129 -0.33 -10.68 4.21
N PHE A 130 -1.08 -11.66 3.71
CA PHE A 130 -2.42 -11.44 3.17
C PHE A 130 -3.35 -12.62 3.50
N ARG A 131 -4.65 -12.37 3.51
CA ARG A 131 -5.69 -13.40 3.63
C ARG A 131 -6.91 -13.06 2.79
N PHE A 132 -7.73 -14.06 2.53
CA PHE A 132 -9.05 -13.86 1.94
C PHE A 132 -10.12 -14.03 3.01
N LEU A 133 -11.11 -13.14 2.96
CA LEU A 133 -12.31 -13.23 3.77
C LEU A 133 -13.34 -14.15 3.10
N SER A 134 -14.33 -14.61 3.86
CA SER A 134 -15.40 -15.48 3.34
C SER A 134 -16.22 -14.87 2.20
N ASN A 135 -16.24 -13.54 2.10
CA ASN A 135 -16.88 -12.80 1.01
C ASN A 135 -15.98 -12.62 -0.24
N GLY A 136 -14.77 -13.21 -0.25
CA GLY A 136 -13.81 -13.14 -1.35
C GLY A 136 -12.94 -11.87 -1.38
N ILE A 137 -13.14 -10.93 -0.45
CA ILE A 137 -12.29 -9.74 -0.33
C ILE A 137 -10.95 -10.13 0.30
N SER A 138 -9.84 -9.60 -0.23
CA SER A 138 -8.53 -9.79 0.36
C SER A 138 -8.20 -8.70 1.38
N GLU A 139 -7.59 -9.09 2.51
CA GLU A 139 -6.93 -8.20 3.45
C GLU A 139 -5.43 -8.35 3.33
N ARG A 140 -4.69 -7.25 3.53
CA ARG A 140 -3.22 -7.24 3.51
C ARG A 140 -2.67 -6.52 4.72
N GLY A 141 -1.60 -7.07 5.29
CA GLY A 141 -0.80 -6.40 6.27
C GLY A 141 0.14 -5.41 5.58
N LEU A 142 -0.18 -4.13 5.65
CA LEU A 142 0.60 -3.06 5.04
C LEU A 142 1.31 -2.22 6.10
N ALA A 143 2.48 -1.68 5.73
CA ALA A 143 3.13 -0.65 6.51
C ALA A 143 2.41 0.68 6.32
N VAL A 144 2.46 1.55 7.33
CA VAL A 144 2.12 2.95 7.17
C VAL A 144 3.41 3.71 6.82
N MET A 145 3.37 4.37 5.69
CA MET A 145 4.48 5.15 5.16
C MET A 145 4.21 6.63 5.35
N ARG A 146 5.27 7.42 5.54
CA ARG A 146 5.23 8.87 5.55
C ARG A 146 5.99 9.40 4.34
N VAL A 147 5.40 10.33 3.60
CA VAL A 147 6.05 11.00 2.48
C VAL A 147 7.15 11.91 3.01
N GLY A 148 8.39 11.58 2.71
CA GLY A 148 9.55 12.44 2.95
C GLY A 148 9.86 13.31 1.73
N ARG A 149 10.78 14.27 1.87
CA ARG A 149 11.18 15.16 0.75
C ARG A 149 11.91 14.44 -0.38
N ARG A 150 12.62 13.37 -0.08
CA ARG A 150 13.36 12.54 -1.05
C ARG A 150 12.71 11.17 -1.16
N ASP A 151 12.68 10.44 -0.06
CA ASP A 151 12.19 9.08 0.05
C ASP A 151 11.10 8.99 1.11
N SER A 152 10.20 8.03 0.96
CA SER A 152 9.20 7.74 1.98
C SER A 152 9.81 6.92 3.11
N GLU A 153 9.33 7.17 4.32
CA GLU A 153 9.81 6.55 5.56
C GLU A 153 8.73 5.63 6.14
N ILE A 154 9.14 4.54 6.78
CA ILE A 154 8.23 3.67 7.51
C ILE A 154 7.84 4.35 8.82
N LEU A 155 6.58 4.73 8.96
CA LEU A 155 6.01 5.27 10.19
C LEU A 155 5.55 4.15 11.14
N SER A 156 4.91 3.12 10.59
CA SER A 156 4.51 1.90 11.29
C SER A 156 4.79 0.70 10.43
N ARG A 157 5.40 -0.34 11.02
CA ARG A 157 5.74 -1.57 10.31
C ARG A 157 4.48 -2.34 9.91
N ALA A 158 4.56 -3.06 8.80
CA ALA A 158 3.53 -4.01 8.42
C ALA A 158 3.36 -5.09 9.51
N PRO A 159 2.13 -5.50 9.84
CA PRO A 159 1.89 -6.59 10.77
C PRO A 159 2.41 -7.90 10.18
N GLU A 160 2.93 -8.76 11.04
CA GLU A 160 3.43 -10.09 10.68
C GLU A 160 2.36 -11.18 10.88
N THR A 161 1.24 -10.84 11.49
CA THR A 161 0.11 -11.73 11.76
C THR A 161 -1.21 -10.97 11.74
N PHE A 162 -2.28 -11.66 11.36
CA PHE A 162 -3.66 -11.17 11.51
C PHE A 162 -4.26 -11.50 12.88
N GLN A 163 -3.57 -12.26 13.71
CA GLN A 163 -4.02 -12.50 15.09
C GLN A 163 -3.82 -11.23 15.90
N ALA A 164 -4.85 -10.81 16.63
CA ALA A 164 -4.70 -9.73 17.60
C ALA A 164 -3.61 -10.12 18.60
N GLN A 165 -2.61 -9.25 18.79
CA GLN A 165 -1.70 -9.43 19.91
C GLN A 165 -2.52 -9.25 21.17
N VAL A 166 -2.73 -10.35 21.89
CA VAL A 166 -3.32 -10.31 23.23
C VAL A 166 -2.25 -9.73 24.14
N ASN A 167 -2.41 -8.48 24.51
CA ASN A 167 -1.61 -7.83 25.57
C ASN A 167 -2.10 -8.27 26.93
#